data_88c2a22c7a22c8b7401358aa445dd000
#
_entry.id   88c2a22c7a22c8b7401358aa445dd000
#
_cell.length_a   1.000
_cell.length_b   1.000
_cell.length_c   1.000
_cell.angle_alpha   90.00
_cell.angle_beta   90.00
_cell.angle_gamma   90.00
#
_symmetry.space_group_name_H-M   'P 1'
#
loop_
_entity.id
_entity.type
_entity.pdbx_description
1 polymer ?
#
loop_
_entity_poly.entity_id
_entity_poly.type
_entity_poly.pdbx_seq_one_letter_code
_entity_poly.pdbx_strand_id
1 'polypeptide(L)'
;AIVVSFLSCLKFHYHLGKVLYSFCDGKDVGDTIFLIASQINHGKEWILRDTDLSIAIAELNMKAGKKALDGCDHNTAYSYLGAALSLLPNDHWKSHYDLSLRLNFLMAGAAKSCCQYVEAEQILRRISERCRCFEDKLPSYYLLSQIFLTQGRVVDAYDTCSFVLLQLGETIPDLVAFDAVETMAKDTLTMYQEVDDDWLERKMEDETFHKLQFYTSIAYSSFFCKSYSLLVYFTCKAVQLSLQKGICEHTPLSLLQFTGVVANNDNAVLCYRIAKNA
;
A
#
# COMPACT_ATOMS: atom_id res chain seq x y z
N ALA A 1 2.65 45.22 -17.74
CA ALA A 1 1.89 45.54 -16.53
C ALA A 1 1.23 44.26 -15.95
N ILE A 2 0.48 43.47 -16.73
CA ILE A 2 -0.24 42.27 -16.23
C ILE A 2 0.73 41.21 -15.69
N VAL A 3 1.81 40.89 -16.36
CA VAL A 3 2.83 39.91 -15.94
C VAL A 3 3.53 40.32 -14.64
N VAL A 4 3.84 41.61 -14.47
CA VAL A 4 4.45 42.14 -13.26
C VAL A 4 3.48 42.04 -12.06
N SER A 5 2.21 42.30 -12.27
CA SER A 5 1.15 42.15 -11.26
C SER A 5 0.99 40.68 -10.85
N PHE A 6 1.02 39.74 -11.78
CA PHE A 6 0.92 38.31 -11.51
C PHE A 6 2.10 37.77 -10.72
N LEU A 7 3.35 38.09 -11.11
CA LEU A 7 4.55 37.71 -10.36
C LEU A 7 4.58 38.30 -8.95
N SER A 8 4.09 39.54 -8.79
CA SER A 8 3.96 40.15 -7.45
C SER A 8 2.96 39.41 -6.58
N CYS A 9 1.85 38.92 -7.15
CA CYS A 9 0.86 38.11 -6.46
C CYS A 9 1.44 36.77 -6.00
N LEU A 10 2.12 36.02 -6.89
CA LEU A 10 2.79 34.75 -6.55
C LEU A 10 3.81 34.92 -5.44
N LYS A 11 4.61 36.01 -5.51
CA LYS A 11 5.60 36.33 -4.48
C LYS A 11 4.95 36.64 -3.12
N PHE A 12 3.82 37.34 -3.14
CA PHE A 12 3.06 37.60 -1.92
C PHE A 12 2.58 36.31 -1.27
N HIS A 13 1.93 35.40 -2.01
CA HIS A 13 1.47 34.10 -1.51
C HIS A 13 2.63 33.28 -0.95
N TYR A 14 3.75 33.22 -1.64
CA TYR A 14 4.96 32.54 -1.17
C TYR A 14 5.47 33.08 0.17
N HIS A 15 5.58 34.42 0.31
CA HIS A 15 6.00 35.02 1.55
C HIS A 15 4.99 34.79 2.69
N LEU A 16 3.69 34.90 2.42
CA LEU A 16 2.65 34.59 3.37
C LEU A 16 2.76 33.14 3.86
N GLY A 17 2.93 32.19 2.94
CA GLY A 17 3.11 30.77 3.30
C GLY A 17 4.35 30.53 4.15
N LYS A 18 5.48 31.19 3.85
CA LYS A 18 6.71 31.11 4.68
C LYS A 18 6.48 31.65 6.10
N VAL A 19 5.79 32.77 6.21
CA VAL A 19 5.47 33.35 7.53
C VAL A 19 4.57 32.40 8.31
N LEU A 20 3.50 31.89 7.70
CA LEU A 20 2.64 30.90 8.34
C LEU A 20 3.40 29.64 8.77
N TYR A 21 4.30 29.14 7.91
CA TYR A 21 5.13 27.98 8.22
C TYR A 21 6.08 28.22 9.42
N SER A 22 6.67 29.41 9.51
CA SER A 22 7.55 29.77 10.63
C SER A 22 6.83 29.88 11.97
N PHE A 23 5.54 30.19 11.98
CA PHE A 23 4.73 30.18 13.22
C PHE A 23 4.38 28.78 13.72
N CYS A 24 4.50 27.77 12.87
CA CYS A 24 4.17 26.39 13.24
C CYS A 24 5.29 25.69 14.01
N ASP A 25 6.53 26.18 13.95
CA ASP A 25 7.72 25.85 14.75
C ASP A 25 7.76 24.38 15.26
N GLY A 26 7.61 23.41 14.34
CA GLY A 26 7.62 21.97 14.63
C GLY A 26 6.37 21.42 15.33
N LYS A 27 5.35 22.22 15.60
CA LYS A 27 4.06 21.77 16.13
C LYS A 27 3.23 21.08 15.05
N ASP A 28 2.34 20.21 15.48
CA ASP A 28 1.36 19.61 14.56
C ASP A 28 0.53 20.73 13.91
N VAL A 29 0.70 20.88 12.61
CA VAL A 29 0.10 21.96 11.81
C VAL A 29 -1.42 21.75 11.64
N GLY A 30 -1.94 20.59 12.06
CA GLY A 30 -3.36 20.27 11.92
C GLY A 30 -3.87 20.54 10.49
N ASP A 31 -5.09 21.07 10.37
CA ASP A 31 -5.71 21.39 9.07
C ASP A 31 -5.09 22.60 8.37
N THR A 32 -4.32 23.42 9.10
CA THR A 32 -3.62 24.58 8.50
C THR A 32 -2.51 24.18 7.53
N ILE A 33 -2.09 22.90 7.52
CA ILE A 33 -1.08 22.39 6.58
C ILE A 33 -1.48 22.64 5.13
N PHE A 34 -2.76 22.48 4.78
CA PHE A 34 -3.24 22.69 3.42
C PHE A 34 -3.12 24.16 3.00
N LEU A 35 -3.47 25.08 3.90
CA LEU A 35 -3.32 26.50 3.64
C LEU A 35 -1.83 26.86 3.45
N ILE A 36 -0.97 26.42 4.35
CA ILE A 36 0.47 26.71 4.30
C ILE A 36 1.09 26.16 3.00
N ALA A 37 0.89 24.88 2.71
CA ALA A 37 1.44 24.24 1.53
C ALA A 37 0.91 24.90 0.24
N SER A 38 -0.40 25.19 0.17
CA SER A 38 -0.99 25.90 -0.95
C SER A 38 -0.33 27.26 -1.20
N GLN A 39 -0.16 28.07 -0.15
CA GLN A 39 0.46 29.40 -0.28
C GLN A 39 1.93 29.30 -0.72
N ILE A 40 2.70 28.38 -0.11
CA ILE A 40 4.12 28.22 -0.44
C ILE A 40 4.31 27.71 -1.88
N ASN A 41 3.47 26.80 -2.34
CA ASN A 41 3.56 26.19 -3.67
C ASN A 41 3.47 27.21 -4.83
N HIS A 42 2.86 28.36 -4.61
CA HIS A 42 2.92 29.48 -5.57
C HIS A 42 4.33 29.99 -5.83
N GLY A 43 5.27 29.71 -4.92
CA GLY A 43 6.66 30.13 -4.99
C GLY A 43 7.64 29.09 -5.55
N LYS A 44 7.20 28.10 -6.32
CA LYS A 44 8.04 27.00 -6.79
C LYS A 44 9.39 27.43 -7.37
N GLU A 45 9.42 28.48 -8.18
CA GLU A 45 10.66 28.99 -8.79
C GLU A 45 11.66 29.51 -7.78
N TRP A 46 11.22 30.06 -6.63
CA TRP A 46 12.10 30.53 -5.56
C TRP A 46 12.52 29.37 -4.67
N ILE A 47 11.65 28.39 -4.43
CA ILE A 47 11.93 27.19 -3.66
C ILE A 47 13.05 26.38 -4.29
N LEU A 48 13.00 26.16 -5.61
CA LEU A 48 13.98 25.35 -6.36
C LEU A 48 15.40 25.97 -6.41
N ARG A 49 15.59 27.20 -5.94
CA ARG A 49 16.92 27.84 -5.85
C ARG A 49 17.70 27.43 -4.62
N ASP A 50 17.02 26.86 -3.63
CA ASP A 50 17.58 26.41 -2.35
C ASP A 50 17.18 24.95 -2.14
N THR A 51 18.15 24.04 -2.18
CA THR A 51 17.91 22.60 -2.11
C THR A 51 17.34 22.21 -0.75
N ASP A 52 17.84 22.78 0.36
CA ASP A 52 17.35 22.44 1.69
C ASP A 52 15.91 22.90 1.89
N LEU A 53 15.59 24.09 1.42
CA LEU A 53 14.22 24.59 1.40
C LEU A 53 13.32 23.72 0.51
N SER A 54 13.82 23.31 -0.64
CA SER A 54 13.08 22.47 -1.59
C SER A 54 12.70 21.13 -0.95
N ILE A 55 13.61 20.48 -0.25
CA ILE A 55 13.36 19.24 0.50
C ILE A 55 12.37 19.48 1.64
N ALA A 56 12.55 20.53 2.44
CA ALA A 56 11.62 20.83 3.54
C ALA A 56 10.18 21.07 3.04
N ILE A 57 10.02 21.75 1.92
CA ILE A 57 8.70 21.98 1.32
C ILE A 57 8.15 20.72 0.63
N ALA A 58 9.00 19.86 0.08
CA ALA A 58 8.58 18.55 -0.41
C ALA A 58 8.02 17.68 0.73
N GLU A 59 8.69 17.66 1.89
CA GLU A 59 8.18 16.97 3.09
C GLU A 59 6.86 17.56 3.59
N LEU A 60 6.71 18.89 3.60
CA LEU A 60 5.46 19.54 3.96
C LEU A 60 4.31 19.10 3.04
N ASN A 61 4.54 19.11 1.72
CA ASN A 61 3.57 18.66 0.73
C ASN A 61 3.26 17.15 0.88
N MET A 62 4.25 16.32 1.18
CA MET A 62 4.04 14.89 1.47
C MET A 62 3.15 14.70 2.68
N LYS A 63 3.35 15.45 3.77
CA LYS A 63 2.49 15.42 4.95
C LYS A 63 1.06 15.87 4.62
N ALA A 64 0.89 16.93 3.83
CA ALA A 64 -0.41 17.38 3.36
C ALA A 64 -1.10 16.31 2.50
N GLY A 65 -0.37 15.72 1.54
CA GLY A 65 -0.88 14.64 0.71
C GLY A 65 -1.29 13.40 1.52
N LYS A 66 -0.47 12.99 2.49
CA LYS A 66 -0.84 11.88 3.40
C LYS A 66 -2.09 12.18 4.20
N LYS A 67 -2.19 13.37 4.77
CA LYS A 67 -3.38 13.79 5.52
C LYS A 67 -4.64 13.80 4.66
N ALA A 68 -4.55 14.21 3.40
CA ALA A 68 -5.66 14.13 2.45
C ALA A 68 -6.05 12.67 2.14
N LEU A 69 -5.06 11.75 2.00
CA LEU A 69 -5.33 10.32 1.86
C LEU A 69 -6.06 9.74 3.07
N ASP A 70 -5.60 10.08 4.27
CA ASP A 70 -6.23 9.66 5.53
C ASP A 70 -7.68 10.16 5.65
N GLY A 71 -7.99 11.30 5.03
CA GLY A 71 -9.34 11.87 4.88
C GLY A 71 -10.10 11.43 3.64
N CYS A 72 -9.59 10.45 2.87
CA CYS A 72 -10.17 9.97 1.61
C CYS A 72 -10.32 11.04 0.50
N ASP A 73 -9.64 12.18 0.60
CA ASP A 73 -9.57 13.20 -0.46
C ASP A 73 -8.42 12.90 -1.42
N HIS A 74 -8.67 11.96 -2.33
CA HIS A 74 -7.64 11.45 -3.23
C HIS A 74 -7.15 12.49 -4.24
N ASN A 75 -8.01 13.40 -4.71
CA ASN A 75 -7.62 14.43 -5.66
C ASN A 75 -6.69 15.47 -5.03
N THR A 76 -7.02 15.92 -3.83
CA THR A 76 -6.16 16.81 -3.05
C THR A 76 -4.82 16.14 -2.72
N ALA A 77 -4.84 14.87 -2.32
CA ALA A 77 -3.64 14.09 -2.07
C ALA A 77 -2.74 14.01 -3.31
N TYR A 78 -3.31 13.64 -4.45
CA TYR A 78 -2.60 13.57 -5.73
C TYR A 78 -1.93 14.90 -6.09
N SER A 79 -2.62 16.02 -5.90
CA SER A 79 -2.09 17.35 -6.17
C SER A 79 -0.88 17.69 -5.29
N TYR A 80 -0.98 17.51 -3.96
CA TYR A 80 0.12 17.81 -3.03
C TYR A 80 1.32 16.87 -3.21
N LEU A 81 1.07 15.57 -3.44
CA LEU A 81 2.15 14.61 -3.68
C LEU A 81 2.86 14.88 -5.01
N GLY A 82 2.13 15.29 -6.05
CA GLY A 82 2.71 15.75 -7.31
C GLY A 82 3.55 17.01 -7.14
N ALA A 83 3.07 17.98 -6.35
CA ALA A 83 3.85 19.16 -6.00
C ALA A 83 5.14 18.78 -5.26
N ALA A 84 5.06 17.88 -4.28
CA ALA A 84 6.22 17.38 -3.54
C ALA A 84 7.26 16.74 -4.47
N LEU A 85 6.85 15.82 -5.35
CA LEU A 85 7.76 15.19 -6.33
C LEU A 85 8.46 16.21 -7.23
N SER A 86 7.76 17.26 -7.63
CA SER A 86 8.29 18.30 -8.50
C SER A 86 9.34 19.22 -7.83
N LEU A 87 9.48 19.13 -6.51
CA LEU A 87 10.46 19.86 -5.71
C LEU A 87 11.72 19.04 -5.41
N LEU A 88 11.71 17.73 -5.65
CA LEU A 88 12.87 16.90 -5.40
C LEU A 88 14.01 17.18 -6.40
N PRO A 89 15.28 17.19 -5.97
CA PRO A 89 16.43 17.30 -6.85
C PRO A 89 16.56 16.10 -7.79
N ASN A 90 17.26 16.24 -8.90
CA ASN A 90 17.39 15.18 -9.91
C ASN A 90 18.04 13.88 -9.37
N ASP A 91 18.89 13.99 -8.38
CA ASP A 91 19.60 12.89 -7.74
C ASP A 91 18.93 12.39 -6.43
N HIS A 92 17.68 12.76 -6.21
CA HIS A 92 16.92 12.49 -4.97
C HIS A 92 16.92 11.01 -4.54
N TRP A 93 16.97 10.06 -5.47
CA TRP A 93 17.08 8.64 -5.16
C TRP A 93 18.42 8.24 -4.53
N LYS A 94 19.47 9.07 -4.70
CA LYS A 94 20.77 8.84 -4.06
C LYS A 94 20.90 9.63 -2.77
N SER A 95 20.55 10.92 -2.81
CA SER A 95 20.73 11.88 -1.71
C SER A 95 19.63 11.82 -0.64
N HIS A 96 18.38 11.49 -1.03
CA HIS A 96 17.19 11.47 -0.15
C HIS A 96 16.35 10.21 -0.41
N TYR A 97 16.96 9.03 -0.26
CA TYR A 97 16.36 7.75 -0.62
C TYR A 97 15.02 7.49 0.07
N ASP A 98 14.96 7.60 1.40
CA ASP A 98 13.77 7.28 2.19
C ASP A 98 12.59 8.22 1.87
N LEU A 99 12.88 9.51 1.70
CA LEU A 99 11.88 10.48 1.28
C LEU A 99 11.35 10.14 -0.13
N SER A 100 12.26 9.80 -1.04
CA SER A 100 11.94 9.47 -2.43
C SER A 100 11.06 8.22 -2.51
N LEU A 101 11.44 7.18 -1.78
CA LEU A 101 10.70 5.92 -1.74
C LEU A 101 9.28 6.14 -1.20
N ARG A 102 9.16 6.78 -0.03
CA ARG A 102 7.87 7.05 0.61
C ARG A 102 6.97 7.94 -0.26
N LEU A 103 7.53 9.00 -0.84
CA LEU A 103 6.78 9.95 -1.64
C LEU A 103 6.26 9.33 -2.94
N ASN A 104 7.12 8.57 -3.65
CA ASN A 104 6.70 7.88 -4.86
C ASN A 104 5.65 6.80 -4.57
N PHE A 105 5.77 6.08 -3.44
CA PHE A 105 4.78 5.08 -3.04
C PHE A 105 3.42 5.72 -2.71
N LEU A 106 3.40 6.81 -1.94
CA LEU A 106 2.17 7.56 -1.66
C LEU A 106 1.52 8.11 -2.94
N MET A 107 2.35 8.63 -3.86
CA MET A 107 1.88 9.12 -5.16
C MET A 107 1.25 8.03 -6.00
N ALA A 108 1.86 6.83 -6.05
CA ALA A 108 1.28 5.67 -6.74
C ALA A 108 -0.08 5.26 -6.15
N GLY A 109 -0.20 5.29 -4.81
CA GLY A 109 -1.47 5.05 -4.12
C GLY A 109 -2.54 6.08 -4.46
N ALA A 110 -2.19 7.37 -4.44
CA ALA A 110 -3.09 8.46 -4.82
C ALA A 110 -3.52 8.36 -6.29
N ALA A 111 -2.58 8.09 -7.20
CA ALA A 111 -2.86 7.88 -8.62
C ALA A 111 -3.82 6.70 -8.84
N LYS A 112 -3.61 5.56 -8.16
CA LYS A 112 -4.54 4.42 -8.18
C LYS A 112 -5.94 4.85 -7.74
N SER A 113 -6.05 5.57 -6.62
CA SER A 113 -7.34 6.01 -6.08
C SER A 113 -8.06 7.02 -6.99
N CYS A 114 -7.30 7.79 -7.78
CA CYS A 114 -7.83 8.66 -8.83
C CYS A 114 -8.06 7.93 -10.17
N CYS A 115 -8.00 6.60 -10.20
CA CYS A 115 -8.13 5.78 -11.42
C CYS A 115 -7.07 6.06 -12.50
N GLN A 116 -5.94 6.67 -12.14
CA GLN A 116 -4.79 6.91 -13.02
C GLN A 116 -3.87 5.68 -13.03
N TYR A 117 -4.42 4.53 -13.42
CA TYR A 117 -3.74 3.22 -13.29
C TYR A 117 -2.43 3.13 -14.08
N VAL A 118 -2.38 3.71 -15.28
CA VAL A 118 -1.17 3.71 -16.12
C VAL A 118 -0.03 4.46 -15.44
N GLU A 119 -0.33 5.63 -14.88
CA GLU A 119 0.66 6.41 -14.15
C GLU A 119 1.10 5.72 -12.87
N ALA A 120 0.15 5.17 -12.09
CA ALA A 120 0.46 4.39 -10.90
C ALA A 120 1.40 3.22 -11.21
N GLU A 121 1.13 2.45 -12.26
CA GLU A 121 1.98 1.34 -12.73
C GLU A 121 3.38 1.83 -13.10
N GLN A 122 3.50 2.94 -13.83
CA GLN A 122 4.80 3.51 -14.20
C GLN A 122 5.62 3.95 -12.98
N ILE A 123 4.97 4.56 -11.98
CA ILE A 123 5.62 4.97 -10.73
C ILE A 123 6.13 3.72 -9.99
N LEU A 124 5.29 2.69 -9.84
CA LEU A 124 5.65 1.46 -9.13
C LEU A 124 6.78 0.68 -9.80
N ARG A 125 6.80 0.62 -11.12
CA ARG A 125 7.93 0.04 -11.88
C ARG A 125 9.21 0.82 -11.65
N ARG A 126 9.16 2.15 -11.67
CA ARG A 126 10.30 3.02 -11.36
C ARG A 126 10.82 2.81 -9.92
N ILE A 127 9.93 2.66 -8.93
CA ILE A 127 10.32 2.29 -7.56
C ILE A 127 11.09 0.98 -7.58
N SER A 128 10.57 -0.07 -8.22
CA SER A 128 11.20 -1.40 -8.28
C SER A 128 12.60 -1.38 -8.93
N GLU A 129 12.84 -0.48 -9.87
CA GLU A 129 14.15 -0.28 -10.51
C GLU A 129 15.15 0.47 -9.63
N ARG A 130 14.66 1.33 -8.71
CA ARG A 130 15.48 2.23 -7.88
C ARG A 130 15.70 1.73 -6.46
N CYS A 131 14.91 0.77 -5.97
CA CYS A 131 15.03 0.20 -4.65
C CYS A 131 16.38 -0.47 -4.42
N ARG A 132 16.93 -0.30 -3.21
CA ARG A 132 18.23 -0.82 -2.80
C ARG A 132 18.19 -2.29 -2.42
N CYS A 133 17.08 -2.76 -1.87
CA CYS A 133 16.86 -4.14 -1.46
C CYS A 133 15.51 -4.66 -1.95
N PHE A 134 15.26 -5.96 -1.77
CA PHE A 134 14.01 -6.57 -2.20
C PHE A 134 12.84 -6.18 -1.31
N GLU A 135 13.09 -6.04 -0.01
CA GLU A 135 12.11 -5.67 1.00
C GLU A 135 11.46 -4.31 0.69
N ASP A 136 12.25 -3.32 0.24
CA ASP A 136 11.75 -2.01 -0.17
C ASP A 136 10.80 -2.08 -1.38
N LYS A 137 10.84 -3.16 -2.17
CA LYS A 137 9.98 -3.38 -3.35
C LYS A 137 8.63 -4.00 -3.00
N LEU A 138 8.54 -4.69 -1.86
CA LEU A 138 7.36 -5.47 -1.51
C LEU A 138 6.06 -4.66 -1.51
N PRO A 139 5.98 -3.45 -0.89
CA PRO A 139 4.78 -2.64 -0.95
C PRO A 139 4.38 -2.26 -2.40
N SER A 140 5.38 -2.04 -3.27
CA SER A 140 5.13 -1.68 -4.67
C SER A 140 4.57 -2.86 -5.47
N TYR A 141 5.10 -4.06 -5.28
CA TYR A 141 4.56 -5.27 -5.92
C TYR A 141 3.14 -5.57 -5.45
N TYR A 142 2.87 -5.38 -4.16
CA TYR A 142 1.51 -5.55 -3.66
C TYR A 142 0.53 -4.56 -4.28
N LEU A 143 0.86 -3.26 -4.28
CA LEU A 143 0.00 -2.24 -4.88
C LEU A 143 -0.18 -2.49 -6.39
N LEU A 144 0.86 -2.98 -7.08
CA LEU A 144 0.80 -3.35 -8.49
C LEU A 144 -0.17 -4.52 -8.71
N SER A 145 -0.11 -5.56 -7.88
CA SER A 145 -1.06 -6.68 -7.95
C SER A 145 -2.51 -6.23 -7.76
N GLN A 146 -2.74 -5.27 -6.84
CA GLN A 146 -4.06 -4.69 -6.62
C GLN A 146 -4.57 -3.87 -7.83
N ILE A 147 -3.67 -3.15 -8.51
CA ILE A 147 -4.00 -2.42 -9.75
C ILE A 147 -4.41 -3.42 -10.84
N PHE A 148 -3.66 -4.50 -11.02
CA PHE A 148 -3.97 -5.54 -12.00
C PHE A 148 -5.32 -6.21 -11.72
N LEU A 149 -5.61 -6.54 -10.47
CA LEU A 149 -6.92 -7.09 -10.07
C LEU A 149 -8.05 -6.10 -10.37
N THR A 150 -7.87 -4.83 -10.06
CA THR A 150 -8.88 -3.77 -10.33
C THR A 150 -9.17 -3.63 -11.83
N GLN A 151 -8.16 -3.84 -12.68
CA GLN A 151 -8.27 -3.79 -14.14
C GLN A 151 -8.72 -5.12 -14.77
N GLY A 152 -8.97 -6.17 -13.99
CA GLY A 152 -9.28 -7.51 -14.50
C GLY A 152 -8.08 -8.26 -15.12
N ARG A 153 -6.86 -7.77 -14.94
CA ARG A 153 -5.60 -8.36 -15.38
C ARG A 153 -5.14 -9.44 -14.38
N VAL A 154 -5.97 -10.44 -14.19
CA VAL A 154 -5.80 -11.43 -13.10
C VAL A 154 -4.55 -12.29 -13.26
N VAL A 155 -4.12 -12.56 -14.50
CA VAL A 155 -2.87 -13.30 -14.78
C VAL A 155 -1.65 -12.47 -14.34
N ASP A 156 -1.60 -11.20 -14.69
CA ASP A 156 -0.51 -10.30 -14.26
C ASP A 156 -0.44 -10.19 -12.73
N ALA A 157 -1.59 -10.17 -12.05
CA ALA A 157 -1.65 -10.17 -10.60
C ALA A 157 -1.13 -11.48 -10.01
N TYR A 158 -1.53 -12.63 -10.57
CA TYR A 158 -1.05 -13.94 -10.15
C TYR A 158 0.47 -14.05 -10.33
N ASP A 159 0.99 -13.69 -11.49
CA ASP A 159 2.41 -13.77 -11.82
C ASP A 159 3.25 -12.86 -10.90
N THR A 160 2.74 -11.65 -10.59
CA THR A 160 3.39 -10.73 -9.66
C THR A 160 3.46 -11.32 -8.25
N CYS A 161 2.36 -11.86 -7.74
CA CYS A 161 2.33 -12.48 -6.41
C CYS A 161 3.20 -13.75 -6.35
N SER A 162 3.15 -14.58 -7.39
CA SER A 162 3.98 -15.79 -7.52
C SER A 162 5.47 -15.44 -7.48
N PHE A 163 5.88 -14.45 -8.28
CA PHE A 163 7.26 -13.96 -8.28
C PHE A 163 7.72 -13.55 -6.87
N VAL A 164 6.91 -12.76 -6.17
CA VAL A 164 7.28 -12.30 -4.82
C VAL A 164 7.36 -13.44 -3.83
N LEU A 165 6.37 -14.34 -3.81
CA LEU A 165 6.37 -15.49 -2.89
C LEU A 165 7.56 -16.41 -3.14
N LEU A 166 7.96 -16.65 -4.39
CA LEU A 166 9.18 -17.39 -4.72
C LEU A 166 10.44 -16.70 -4.16
N GLN A 167 10.55 -15.38 -4.24
CA GLN A 167 11.66 -14.62 -3.66
C GLN A 167 11.65 -14.68 -2.13
N LEU A 168 10.49 -14.80 -1.49
CA LEU A 168 10.33 -14.98 -0.05
C LEU A 168 10.53 -16.45 0.41
N GLY A 169 11.01 -17.32 -0.50
CA GLY A 169 11.34 -18.71 -0.21
C GLY A 169 10.14 -19.68 -0.19
N GLU A 170 8.99 -19.25 -0.72
CA GLU A 170 7.82 -20.11 -0.83
C GLU A 170 7.85 -20.92 -2.13
N THR A 171 7.19 -22.06 -2.12
CA THR A 171 6.97 -22.88 -3.31
C THR A 171 5.59 -22.64 -3.89
N ILE A 172 5.50 -22.45 -5.21
CA ILE A 172 4.25 -22.26 -5.91
C ILE A 172 3.97 -23.53 -6.69
N PRO A 173 2.99 -24.36 -6.31
CA PRO A 173 2.65 -25.56 -7.04
C PRO A 173 1.92 -25.20 -8.35
N ASP A 174 2.28 -25.87 -9.43
CA ASP A 174 1.58 -25.73 -10.71
C ASP A 174 0.16 -26.31 -10.65
N LEU A 175 -0.01 -27.39 -9.90
CA LEU A 175 -1.26 -28.10 -9.68
C LEU A 175 -1.29 -28.67 -8.27
N VAL A 176 -2.44 -28.59 -7.63
CA VAL A 176 -2.72 -29.27 -6.35
C VAL A 176 -3.94 -30.17 -6.54
N ALA A 177 -3.79 -31.44 -6.17
CA ALA A 177 -4.88 -32.41 -6.24
C ALA A 177 -6.05 -32.01 -5.33
N PHE A 178 -7.28 -32.26 -5.76
CA PHE A 178 -8.46 -31.83 -5.01
C PHE A 178 -8.55 -32.45 -3.62
N ASP A 179 -8.26 -33.75 -3.48
CA ASP A 179 -8.23 -34.47 -2.22
C ASP A 179 -7.18 -33.91 -1.23
N ALA A 180 -6.03 -33.48 -1.77
CA ALA A 180 -4.97 -32.87 -0.96
C ALA A 180 -5.41 -31.50 -0.39
N VAL A 181 -6.08 -30.64 -1.17
CA VAL A 181 -6.59 -29.37 -0.65
C VAL A 181 -7.80 -29.55 0.26
N GLU A 182 -8.63 -30.54 0.03
CA GLU A 182 -9.74 -30.89 0.94
C GLU A 182 -9.20 -31.31 2.31
N THR A 183 -8.16 -32.15 2.33
CA THR A 183 -7.47 -32.54 3.56
C THR A 183 -6.84 -31.31 4.24
N MET A 184 -6.14 -30.48 3.51
CA MET A 184 -5.53 -29.26 4.01
C MET A 184 -6.57 -28.29 4.61
N ALA A 185 -7.74 -28.16 4.01
CA ALA A 185 -8.82 -27.33 4.52
C ALA A 185 -9.38 -27.89 5.85
N LYS A 186 -9.54 -29.23 5.97
CA LYS A 186 -9.95 -29.90 7.22
C LYS A 186 -8.91 -29.69 8.33
N ASP A 187 -7.63 -29.89 8.03
CA ASP A 187 -6.55 -29.69 8.99
C ASP A 187 -6.48 -28.23 9.46
N THR A 188 -6.62 -27.27 8.54
CA THR A 188 -6.65 -25.85 8.86
C THR A 188 -7.84 -25.50 9.75
N LEU A 189 -9.00 -26.11 9.51
CA LEU A 189 -10.19 -25.94 10.32
C LEU A 189 -9.98 -26.50 11.74
N THR A 190 -9.35 -27.67 11.87
CA THR A 190 -8.98 -28.26 13.15
C THR A 190 -8.01 -27.34 13.90
N MET A 191 -6.96 -26.85 13.24
CA MET A 191 -6.03 -25.87 13.83
C MET A 191 -6.76 -24.62 14.37
N TYR A 192 -7.74 -24.10 13.61
CA TYR A 192 -8.54 -22.95 14.05
C TYR A 192 -9.40 -23.26 15.24
N GLN A 193 -9.91 -24.49 15.39
CA GLN A 193 -10.74 -24.91 16.52
C GLN A 193 -9.93 -25.14 17.80
N GLU A 194 -8.68 -25.56 17.66
CA GLU A 194 -7.78 -25.93 18.75
C GLU A 194 -6.90 -24.76 19.22
N VAL A 195 -6.81 -23.66 18.44
CA VAL A 195 -5.98 -22.51 18.82
C VAL A 195 -6.61 -21.78 20.01
N ASP A 196 -5.77 -21.39 20.97
CA ASP A 196 -6.17 -20.58 22.11
C ASP A 196 -6.61 -19.18 21.67
N ASP A 197 -7.62 -18.59 22.31
CA ASP A 197 -8.15 -17.26 21.95
C ASP A 197 -7.08 -16.14 21.99
N ASP A 198 -5.99 -16.33 22.72
CA ASP A 198 -4.85 -15.42 22.82
C ASP A 198 -4.16 -15.16 21.46
N TRP A 199 -4.39 -15.99 20.43
CA TRP A 199 -3.80 -15.75 19.10
C TRP A 199 -4.28 -14.43 18.47
N LEU A 200 -5.47 -13.97 18.80
CA LEU A 200 -6.02 -12.68 18.36
C LEU A 200 -5.31 -11.47 19.00
N GLU A 201 -4.60 -11.68 20.11
CA GLU A 201 -3.82 -10.63 20.77
C GLU A 201 -2.37 -10.57 20.26
N ARG A 202 -1.89 -11.64 19.62
CA ARG A 202 -0.54 -11.71 19.09
C ARG A 202 -0.44 -10.88 17.79
N LYS A 203 0.48 -9.94 17.75
CA LYS A 203 0.75 -9.13 16.57
C LYS A 203 1.79 -9.82 15.68
N MET A 204 1.48 -9.91 14.38
CA MET A 204 2.40 -10.49 13.39
C MET A 204 3.62 -9.60 13.18
N GLU A 205 4.81 -10.21 13.05
CA GLU A 205 6.06 -9.52 12.72
C GLU A 205 6.13 -9.15 11.22
N ASP A 206 6.88 -8.10 10.90
CA ASP A 206 6.96 -7.50 9.56
C ASP A 206 7.38 -8.50 8.46
N GLU A 207 8.34 -9.39 8.74
CA GLU A 207 8.81 -10.39 7.75
C GLU A 207 7.67 -11.35 7.33
N THR A 208 6.84 -11.74 8.27
CA THR A 208 5.72 -12.67 8.06
C THR A 208 4.52 -11.97 7.44
N PHE A 209 4.34 -10.68 7.76
CA PHE A 209 3.27 -9.83 7.23
C PHE A 209 3.20 -9.84 5.71
N HIS A 210 4.34 -9.66 5.03
CA HIS A 210 4.38 -9.65 3.59
C HIS A 210 3.97 -10.99 2.97
N LYS A 211 4.33 -12.12 3.57
CA LYS A 211 3.88 -13.43 3.08
C LYS A 211 2.37 -13.55 3.12
N LEU A 212 1.74 -13.14 4.24
CA LEU A 212 0.29 -13.17 4.37
C LEU A 212 -0.40 -12.28 3.34
N GLN A 213 0.11 -11.08 3.15
CA GLN A 213 -0.37 -10.11 2.17
C GLN A 213 -0.40 -10.69 0.75
N PHE A 214 0.67 -11.39 0.35
CA PHE A 214 0.74 -12.01 -0.97
C PHE A 214 -0.04 -13.33 -1.08
N TYR A 215 -0.17 -14.10 0.01
CA TYR A 215 -1.04 -15.28 0.02
C TYR A 215 -2.51 -14.93 -0.20
N THR A 216 -3.01 -13.88 0.45
CA THR A 216 -4.40 -13.43 0.25
C THR A 216 -4.64 -12.92 -1.16
N SER A 217 -3.67 -12.22 -1.75
CA SER A 217 -3.76 -11.68 -3.11
C SER A 217 -3.68 -12.78 -4.17
N ILE A 218 -2.75 -13.74 -4.03
CA ILE A 218 -2.60 -14.85 -4.98
C ILE A 218 -3.76 -15.84 -4.90
N ALA A 219 -4.35 -16.06 -3.71
CA ALA A 219 -5.52 -16.91 -3.56
C ALA A 219 -6.67 -16.40 -4.43
N TYR A 220 -6.95 -15.09 -4.38
CA TYR A 220 -7.99 -14.48 -5.19
C TYR A 220 -7.71 -14.60 -6.69
N SER A 221 -6.50 -14.25 -7.14
CA SER A 221 -6.14 -14.33 -8.57
C SER A 221 -6.11 -15.77 -9.08
N SER A 222 -5.69 -16.74 -8.25
CA SER A 222 -5.67 -18.17 -8.61
C SER A 222 -7.04 -18.70 -9.00
N PHE A 223 -8.09 -18.26 -8.32
CA PHE A 223 -9.45 -18.67 -8.61
C PHE A 223 -9.85 -18.38 -10.06
N PHE A 224 -9.48 -17.22 -10.57
CA PHE A 224 -9.87 -16.76 -11.90
C PHE A 224 -8.94 -17.26 -13.02
N CYS A 225 -7.63 -17.41 -12.77
CA CYS A 225 -6.68 -17.72 -13.84
C CYS A 225 -6.12 -19.14 -13.81
N LYS A 226 -6.30 -19.89 -12.72
CA LYS A 226 -5.71 -21.23 -12.56
C LYS A 226 -6.76 -22.27 -12.14
N SER A 227 -7.00 -22.39 -10.84
CA SER A 227 -7.92 -23.38 -10.30
C SER A 227 -8.44 -23.05 -8.91
N TYR A 228 -9.59 -23.62 -8.58
CA TYR A 228 -10.14 -23.59 -7.23
C TYR A 228 -9.19 -24.24 -6.20
N SER A 229 -8.51 -25.32 -6.58
CA SER A 229 -7.55 -25.99 -5.69
C SER A 229 -6.42 -25.05 -5.23
N LEU A 230 -5.92 -24.19 -6.12
CA LEU A 230 -4.90 -23.20 -5.74
C LEU A 230 -5.46 -22.08 -4.86
N LEU A 231 -6.70 -21.63 -5.07
CA LEU A 231 -7.39 -20.73 -4.14
C LEU A 231 -7.41 -21.34 -2.74
N VAL A 232 -7.89 -22.60 -2.61
CA VAL A 232 -7.96 -23.30 -1.32
C VAL A 232 -6.57 -23.41 -0.69
N TYR A 233 -5.57 -23.84 -1.46
CA TYR A 233 -4.19 -23.98 -1.00
C TYR A 233 -3.64 -22.68 -0.40
N PHE A 234 -3.70 -21.59 -1.13
CA PHE A 234 -3.16 -20.31 -0.64
C PHE A 234 -3.99 -19.71 0.50
N THR A 235 -5.31 -19.90 0.49
CA THR A 235 -6.17 -19.49 1.58
C THR A 235 -5.82 -20.23 2.88
N CYS A 236 -5.64 -21.55 2.81
CA CYS A 236 -5.22 -22.34 3.98
C CYS A 236 -3.84 -21.90 4.47
N LYS A 237 -2.88 -21.68 3.57
CA LYS A 237 -1.55 -21.14 3.92
C LYS A 237 -1.65 -19.81 4.67
N ALA A 238 -2.50 -18.91 4.21
CA ALA A 238 -2.72 -17.60 4.84
C ALA A 238 -3.30 -17.74 6.26
N VAL A 239 -4.31 -18.59 6.44
CA VAL A 239 -4.93 -18.82 7.76
C VAL A 239 -3.96 -19.50 8.70
N GLN A 240 -3.29 -20.59 8.27
CA GLN A 240 -2.28 -21.29 9.10
C GLN A 240 -1.18 -20.34 9.57
N LEU A 241 -0.72 -19.45 8.67
CA LEU A 241 0.28 -18.45 9.02
C LEU A 241 -0.24 -17.49 10.10
N SER A 242 -1.48 -17.02 9.99
CA SER A 242 -2.10 -16.14 10.98
C SER A 242 -2.25 -16.85 12.33
N LEU A 243 -2.71 -18.10 12.36
CA LEU A 243 -2.86 -18.89 13.60
C LEU A 243 -1.52 -19.10 14.31
N GLN A 244 -0.44 -19.31 13.56
CA GLN A 244 0.89 -19.58 14.09
C GLN A 244 1.66 -18.32 14.53
N LYS A 245 1.50 -17.22 13.77
CA LYS A 245 2.34 -16.02 13.90
C LYS A 245 1.60 -14.80 14.44
N GLY A 246 0.28 -14.86 14.58
CA GLY A 246 -0.55 -13.76 15.05
C GLY A 246 -1.25 -13.01 13.92
N ILE A 247 -1.87 -11.89 14.28
CA ILE A 247 -2.74 -11.12 13.40
C ILE A 247 -2.06 -9.87 12.79
N CYS A 248 -2.54 -9.49 11.62
CA CYS A 248 -2.26 -8.21 10.98
C CYS A 248 -3.49 -7.73 10.19
N GLU A 249 -3.40 -6.60 9.53
CA GLU A 249 -4.50 -6.01 8.74
C GLU A 249 -5.01 -6.89 7.58
N HIS A 250 -4.26 -7.92 7.16
CA HIS A 250 -4.66 -8.87 6.12
C HIS A 250 -5.30 -10.15 6.69
N THR A 251 -5.19 -10.39 7.99
CA THR A 251 -5.81 -11.57 8.65
C THR A 251 -7.32 -11.62 8.45
N PRO A 252 -8.09 -10.52 8.60
CA PRO A 252 -9.53 -10.52 8.32
C PRO A 252 -9.88 -11.05 6.93
N LEU A 253 -9.15 -10.61 5.91
CA LEU A 253 -9.38 -11.06 4.53
C LEU A 253 -9.10 -12.57 4.36
N SER A 254 -8.02 -13.09 4.97
CA SER A 254 -7.71 -14.52 4.92
C SER A 254 -8.79 -15.38 5.58
N LEU A 255 -9.32 -14.93 6.71
CA LEU A 255 -10.41 -15.60 7.41
C LEU A 255 -11.72 -15.58 6.59
N LEU A 256 -12.06 -14.46 5.98
CA LEU A 256 -13.22 -14.34 5.09
C LEU A 256 -13.09 -15.25 3.87
N GLN A 257 -11.93 -15.32 3.24
CA GLN A 257 -11.68 -16.26 2.14
C GLN A 257 -11.84 -17.71 2.62
N PHE A 258 -11.35 -18.03 3.81
CA PHE A 258 -11.43 -19.36 4.39
C PHE A 258 -12.87 -19.77 4.73
N THR A 259 -13.71 -18.85 5.19
CA THR A 259 -15.14 -19.16 5.36
C THR A 259 -15.78 -19.61 4.06
N GLY A 260 -15.42 -19.02 2.92
CA GLY A 260 -15.88 -19.45 1.61
C GLY A 260 -15.40 -20.86 1.22
N VAL A 261 -14.21 -21.26 1.67
CA VAL A 261 -13.64 -22.60 1.42
C VAL A 261 -14.34 -23.68 2.24
N VAL A 262 -14.64 -23.40 3.52
CA VAL A 262 -15.22 -24.40 4.44
C VAL A 262 -16.73 -24.33 4.58
N ALA A 263 -17.39 -23.37 3.92
CA ALA A 263 -18.82 -23.17 4.03
C ALA A 263 -19.61 -24.39 3.49
N ASN A 264 -20.33 -25.02 4.38
CA ASN A 264 -21.34 -26.03 4.08
C ASN A 264 -22.43 -25.99 5.16
N ASN A 265 -23.50 -26.78 4.97
CA ASN A 265 -24.64 -26.78 5.92
C ASN A 265 -24.27 -27.22 7.34
N ASP A 266 -23.24 -28.07 7.48
CA ASP A 266 -22.85 -28.64 8.77
C ASP A 266 -21.93 -27.66 9.55
N ASN A 267 -21.28 -26.70 8.86
CA ASN A 267 -20.31 -25.78 9.44
C ASN A 267 -20.81 -24.33 9.61
N ALA A 268 -22.10 -24.06 9.42
CA ALA A 268 -22.65 -22.71 9.41
C ALA A 268 -22.31 -21.88 10.69
N VAL A 269 -22.42 -22.50 11.88
CA VAL A 269 -22.09 -21.85 13.15
C VAL A 269 -20.60 -21.53 13.25
N LEU A 270 -19.76 -22.43 12.77
CA LEU A 270 -18.30 -22.25 12.77
C LEU A 270 -17.89 -21.17 11.77
N CYS A 271 -18.46 -21.17 10.56
CA CYS A 271 -18.26 -20.11 9.59
C CYS A 271 -18.65 -18.74 10.13
N TYR A 272 -19.77 -18.64 10.85
CA TYR A 272 -20.16 -17.41 11.53
C TYR A 272 -19.13 -16.96 12.58
N ARG A 273 -18.58 -17.90 13.39
CA ARG A 273 -17.54 -17.58 14.38
C ARG A 273 -16.25 -17.11 13.71
N ILE A 274 -15.81 -17.76 12.62
CA ILE A 274 -14.65 -17.35 11.85
C ILE A 274 -14.87 -15.92 11.29
N ALA A 275 -16.01 -15.67 10.66
CA ALA A 275 -16.35 -14.37 10.10
C ALA A 275 -16.45 -13.26 11.17
N LYS A 276 -16.86 -13.59 12.40
CA LYS A 276 -16.91 -12.66 13.53
C LYS A 276 -15.51 -12.25 14.01
N ASN A 277 -14.51 -13.13 13.87
CA ASN A 277 -13.11 -12.88 14.23
C ASN A 277 -12.33 -12.20 13.07
N ALA A 278 -12.94 -12.08 11.88
CA ALA A 278 -12.43 -11.34 10.75
C ALA A 278 -12.82 -9.84 10.85
#